data_b089658871f091936440763029bab3fd
#
_entry.id   b089658871f091936440763029bab3fd
#
_cell.length_a   1.000
_cell.length_b   1.000
_cell.length_c   1.000
_cell.angle_alpha   90.00
_cell.angle_beta   90.00
_cell.angle_gamma   90.00
#
_symmetry.space_group_name_H-M   'P 1'
#
loop_
_entity.id
_entity.type
_entity.pdbx_description
1 polymer ?
#
loop_
_entity_poly.entity_id
_entity_poly.type
_entity_poly.pdbx_seq_one_letter_code
_entity_poly.pdbx_strand_id
1 'polypeptide(L)'
;MKYLGTVVVQFLCLCMLASVASAQFLLTEDFDYPVGDSLKMHDWVMTGTSSSYSYVNPVSVTAPGLQYPGYRGSGVGNAASLVSTGQDVCRYFTVPAKGGNLYVFLLVRVLAARTSGDYFLHLIGGAASSSVFAPKLSVKLGDGHLAFGISKRANANAAVYTGLNYGVDTTYLMVLKYKFNPDATTDDEVSLFVFSSPEFPGSEPSAPTVGPVIETSGGDVDSLCLCALRQGSSSSAPTVIVDGIRVATTWESALPIQISSFQGVVEDAATITLTWITQSEVDNYGFEVQRSEYAAGNFVTVSGLIPGHNTTTEPQTYTFTEHGVSPGRWFYRLKTISLDQSVSYSGVIEVSNATSIEQQSEPPGEFALLQNYPNPFNPLTVITYTIGGVRGQGPGVSDVSLVVHDVLGREVAVLVNGRKQPGKYTVQFDGSGLASGVYFYQLAAGGYVASRRMMLVK
;
A
#
# COMPACT_ATOMS: atom_id res chain seq x y z
N MET A 1 48.87 -48.53 35.67
CA MET A 1 47.45 -48.22 35.41
C MET A 1 47.32 -46.72 35.11
N LYS A 2 47.17 -46.38 33.84
CA LYS A 2 47.04 -44.97 33.38
C LYS A 2 45.57 -44.73 33.14
N TYR A 3 44.95 -43.78 33.81
CA TYR A 3 43.64 -43.27 33.53
C TYR A 3 43.76 -42.13 32.49
N LEU A 4 43.17 -42.34 31.33
CA LEU A 4 42.94 -41.30 30.31
C LEU A 4 41.64 -40.60 30.67
N GLY A 5 41.71 -39.30 31.04
CA GLY A 5 40.56 -38.46 31.20
C GLY A 5 40.17 -37.81 29.86
N THR A 6 38.98 -38.16 29.37
CA THR A 6 38.37 -37.56 28.18
C THR A 6 37.80 -36.20 28.55
N VAL A 7 38.35 -35.11 28.03
CA VAL A 7 37.79 -33.77 28.14
C VAL A 7 36.74 -33.60 27.04
N VAL A 8 35.46 -33.52 27.42
CA VAL A 8 34.36 -33.12 26.52
C VAL A 8 34.31 -31.61 26.51
N VAL A 9 34.74 -31.00 25.40
CA VAL A 9 34.52 -29.58 25.15
C VAL A 9 33.13 -29.42 24.60
N GLN A 10 32.19 -28.93 25.43
CA GLN A 10 30.86 -28.48 24.98
C GLN A 10 31.02 -27.12 24.30
N PHE A 11 30.87 -27.10 22.96
CA PHE A 11 30.65 -25.86 22.21
C PHE A 11 29.21 -25.38 22.50
N LEU A 12 29.09 -24.38 23.35
CA LEU A 12 27.85 -23.61 23.49
C LEU A 12 27.71 -22.73 22.24
N CYS A 13 26.92 -23.19 21.28
CA CYS A 13 26.49 -22.37 20.14
C CYS A 13 25.47 -21.34 20.67
N LEU A 14 25.96 -20.13 20.99
CA LEU A 14 25.11 -18.99 21.35
C LEU A 14 24.45 -18.50 20.06
N CYS A 15 23.30 -19.08 19.70
CA CYS A 15 22.42 -18.48 18.71
C CYS A 15 21.94 -17.15 19.26
N MET A 16 22.57 -16.05 18.84
CA MET A 16 21.93 -14.73 18.92
C MET A 16 20.69 -14.77 18.02
N LEU A 17 19.54 -15.01 18.62
CA LEU A 17 18.27 -14.68 18.03
C LEU A 17 18.25 -13.15 17.96
N ALA A 18 18.64 -12.59 16.81
CA ALA A 18 18.25 -11.25 16.45
C ALA A 18 16.71 -11.26 16.44
N SER A 19 16.10 -10.70 17.46
CA SER A 19 14.68 -10.38 17.42
C SER A 19 14.48 -9.41 16.28
N VAL A 20 13.97 -9.90 15.16
CA VAL A 20 13.39 -9.01 14.14
C VAL A 20 12.24 -8.32 14.86
N ALA A 21 12.45 -7.07 15.26
CA ALA A 21 11.38 -6.26 15.79
C ALA A 21 10.32 -6.19 14.70
N SER A 22 9.16 -6.77 14.94
CA SER A 22 8.03 -6.62 14.03
C SER A 22 7.79 -5.12 13.86
N ALA A 23 7.60 -4.66 12.64
CA ALA A 23 7.29 -3.27 12.32
C ALA A 23 5.90 -2.94 12.87
N GLN A 24 5.84 -2.58 14.15
CA GLN A 24 4.60 -2.21 14.81
C GLN A 24 4.33 -0.72 14.62
N PHE A 25 3.10 -0.35 14.25
CA PHE A 25 2.68 1.04 14.30
C PHE A 25 2.70 1.55 15.75
N LEU A 26 3.29 2.71 15.93
CA LEU A 26 3.23 3.44 17.20
C LEU A 26 1.90 4.18 17.35
N LEU A 27 1.25 4.49 16.23
CA LEU A 27 -0.09 5.07 16.16
C LEU A 27 -0.76 4.67 14.85
N THR A 28 -2.01 4.23 14.94
CA THR A 28 -2.94 4.05 13.82
C THR A 28 -4.19 4.88 14.11
N GLU A 29 -4.60 5.72 13.16
CA GLU A 29 -5.79 6.55 13.28
C GLU A 29 -6.49 6.68 11.93
N ASP A 30 -7.69 6.13 11.84
CA ASP A 30 -8.56 6.14 10.66
C ASP A 30 -9.83 6.97 10.85
N PHE A 31 -9.95 7.64 12.01
CA PHE A 31 -11.10 8.45 12.38
C PHE A 31 -12.46 7.72 12.20
N ASP A 32 -12.47 6.40 12.45
CA ASP A 32 -13.68 5.58 12.36
C ASP A 32 -14.63 5.86 13.54
N TYR A 33 -15.12 7.09 13.57
CA TYR A 33 -16.02 7.65 14.57
C TYR A 33 -17.23 8.27 13.88
N PRO A 34 -18.36 8.48 14.59
CA PRO A 34 -19.52 9.14 14.01
C PRO A 34 -19.20 10.55 13.49
N VAL A 35 -19.74 10.87 12.30
CA VAL A 35 -19.58 12.19 11.69
C VAL A 35 -20.16 13.29 12.58
N GLY A 36 -19.37 14.35 12.80
CA GLY A 36 -19.73 15.45 13.66
C GLY A 36 -19.20 15.32 15.10
N ASP A 37 -18.73 14.14 15.49
CA ASP A 37 -18.11 13.99 16.81
C ASP A 37 -16.83 14.81 16.93
N SER A 38 -16.58 15.32 18.12
CA SER A 38 -15.28 15.91 18.47
C SER A 38 -14.28 14.82 18.76
N LEU A 39 -13.06 14.91 18.24
CA LEU A 39 -11.99 13.93 18.50
C LEU A 39 -11.70 13.74 19.98
N LYS A 40 -11.98 14.76 20.81
CA LYS A 40 -11.86 14.65 22.28
C LYS A 40 -12.78 13.60 22.89
N MET A 41 -13.82 13.18 22.20
CA MET A 41 -14.69 12.09 22.65
C MET A 41 -14.04 10.70 22.44
N HIS A 42 -12.91 10.64 21.73
CA HIS A 42 -12.23 9.43 21.28
C HIS A 42 -10.73 9.54 21.51
N ASP A 43 -10.18 9.06 22.58
CA ASP A 43 -8.74 8.94 22.93
C ASP A 43 -7.79 10.10 22.53
N TRP A 44 -8.34 11.23 22.03
CA TRP A 44 -7.61 12.44 21.75
C TRP A 44 -7.70 13.39 22.96
N VAL A 45 -6.57 13.89 23.41
CA VAL A 45 -6.48 14.81 24.55
C VAL A 45 -6.13 16.22 24.07
N MET A 46 -6.56 17.23 24.82
CA MET A 46 -6.21 18.61 24.51
C MET A 46 -4.72 18.85 24.75
N THR A 47 -4.09 19.68 23.90
CA THR A 47 -2.73 20.13 24.12
C THR A 47 -2.71 21.42 24.94
N GLY A 48 -1.60 21.63 25.68
CA GLY A 48 -1.33 22.86 26.44
C GLY A 48 -1.76 22.82 27.90
N THR A 49 -1.33 23.84 28.66
CA THR A 49 -1.49 23.94 30.13
C THR A 49 -2.66 24.82 30.56
N SER A 50 -3.37 25.46 29.64
CA SER A 50 -4.37 26.46 29.97
C SER A 50 -5.77 25.85 30.07
N SER A 51 -6.36 25.96 31.24
CA SER A 51 -7.77 25.67 31.53
C SER A 51 -8.75 26.65 30.84
N SER A 52 -8.25 27.64 30.12
CA SER A 52 -9.03 28.72 29.50
C SER A 52 -9.32 28.49 28.01
N TYR A 53 -8.90 27.40 27.42
CA TYR A 53 -9.36 27.05 26.05
C TYR A 53 -10.80 26.55 26.16
N SER A 54 -11.75 27.49 26.05
CA SER A 54 -13.15 27.16 25.86
C SER A 54 -13.29 26.21 24.65
N TYR A 55 -14.28 25.34 24.70
CA TYR A 55 -14.74 24.45 23.64
C TYR A 55 -15.18 25.21 22.36
N VAL A 56 -14.28 25.93 21.73
CA VAL A 56 -14.57 26.65 20.50
C VAL A 56 -13.98 25.86 19.35
N ASN A 57 -14.83 25.45 18.42
CA ASN A 57 -14.45 24.77 17.20
C ASN A 57 -13.54 23.54 17.45
N PRO A 58 -14.03 22.45 18.04
CA PRO A 58 -13.22 21.27 18.21
C PRO A 58 -12.82 20.69 16.85
N VAL A 59 -11.67 20.01 16.79
CA VAL A 59 -11.37 19.14 15.64
C VAL A 59 -12.45 18.07 15.59
N SER A 60 -13.19 18.00 14.49
CA SER A 60 -14.36 17.15 14.34
C SER A 60 -14.19 16.12 13.22
N VAL A 61 -14.94 15.02 13.36
CA VAL A 61 -15.01 13.97 12.36
C VAL A 61 -15.84 14.43 11.16
N THR A 62 -15.34 14.25 9.95
CA THR A 62 -16.00 14.55 8.68
C THR A 62 -15.96 13.36 7.74
N ALA A 63 -16.93 13.24 6.83
CA ALA A 63 -16.99 12.20 5.82
C ALA A 63 -17.03 12.80 4.40
N PRO A 64 -16.64 12.01 3.39
CA PRO A 64 -15.98 10.70 3.47
C PRO A 64 -14.52 10.80 3.89
N GLY A 65 -13.91 9.68 4.32
CA GLY A 65 -12.47 9.57 4.48
C GLY A 65 -11.72 9.84 3.18
N LEU A 66 -10.48 10.25 3.28
CA LEU A 66 -9.63 10.55 2.14
C LEU A 66 -9.14 9.28 1.47
N GLN A 67 -8.90 9.35 0.16
CA GLN A 67 -8.44 8.20 -0.62
C GLN A 67 -7.12 8.51 -1.34
N TYR A 68 -6.21 7.52 -1.30
CA TYR A 68 -4.96 7.55 -2.04
C TYR A 68 -4.52 6.11 -2.37
N PRO A 69 -4.52 5.68 -3.65
CA PRO A 69 -4.20 4.31 -4.03
C PRO A 69 -2.82 3.87 -3.58
N GLY A 70 -2.70 2.62 -3.11
CA GLY A 70 -1.43 2.07 -2.64
C GLY A 70 -0.99 2.50 -1.24
N TYR A 71 -1.82 3.24 -0.52
CA TYR A 71 -1.58 3.61 0.87
C TYR A 71 -2.51 2.84 1.83
N ARG A 72 -1.96 2.22 2.87
CA ARG A 72 -2.70 1.37 3.81
C ARG A 72 -3.80 2.10 4.59
N GLY A 73 -3.63 3.40 4.86
CA GLY A 73 -4.64 4.23 5.53
C GLY A 73 -5.68 4.85 4.60
N SER A 74 -5.73 4.44 3.32
CA SER A 74 -6.60 5.03 2.31
C SER A 74 -8.01 4.46 2.35
N GLY A 75 -9.02 5.35 2.48
CA GLY A 75 -10.43 4.98 2.39
C GLY A 75 -10.93 4.11 3.55
N VAL A 76 -10.25 4.12 4.68
CA VAL A 76 -10.66 3.46 5.92
C VAL A 76 -11.26 4.51 6.85
N GLY A 77 -12.42 4.24 7.44
CA GLY A 77 -13.11 5.18 8.33
C GLY A 77 -13.53 6.50 7.69
N ASN A 78 -13.47 7.56 8.49
CA ASN A 78 -13.79 8.94 8.14
C ASN A 78 -12.50 9.80 8.13
N ALA A 79 -12.61 11.11 8.35
CA ALA A 79 -11.46 12.02 8.40
C ALA A 79 -11.63 13.07 9.49
N ALA A 80 -10.54 13.72 9.89
CA ALA A 80 -10.56 14.85 10.81
C ALA A 80 -10.60 16.19 10.05
N SER A 81 -11.49 17.07 10.44
CA SER A 81 -11.61 18.45 9.91
C SER A 81 -11.00 19.45 10.89
N LEU A 82 -9.98 20.18 10.42
CA LEU A 82 -9.32 21.26 11.12
C LEU A 82 -9.78 22.58 10.51
N VAL A 83 -10.27 23.49 11.34
CA VAL A 83 -10.62 24.86 10.92
C VAL A 83 -9.54 25.85 11.34
N SER A 84 -9.63 27.09 10.84
CA SER A 84 -8.58 28.10 11.05
C SER A 84 -8.40 28.56 12.51
N THR A 85 -9.36 28.25 13.39
CA THR A 85 -9.30 28.66 14.80
C THR A 85 -10.07 27.67 15.63
N GLY A 86 -9.43 27.10 16.64
CA GLY A 86 -10.10 26.12 17.49
C GLY A 86 -9.17 25.47 18.50
N GLN A 87 -9.61 24.35 19.00
CA GLN A 87 -8.90 23.58 20.00
C GLN A 87 -7.89 22.64 19.35
N ASP A 88 -6.68 22.63 19.87
CA ASP A 88 -5.64 21.68 19.48
C ASP A 88 -5.82 20.37 20.25
N VAL A 89 -5.62 19.26 19.58
CA VAL A 89 -5.73 17.91 20.18
C VAL A 89 -4.52 17.07 19.80
N CYS A 90 -4.17 16.11 20.66
CA CYS A 90 -3.10 15.14 20.40
C CYS A 90 -3.47 13.73 20.85
N ARG A 91 -2.82 12.74 20.26
CA ARG A 91 -2.97 11.33 20.58
C ARG A 91 -1.62 10.70 20.89
N TYR A 92 -1.57 9.88 21.96
CA TYR A 92 -0.35 9.21 22.38
C TYR A 92 0.03 8.07 21.44
N PHE A 93 1.32 7.88 21.26
CA PHE A 93 1.88 6.65 20.70
C PHE A 93 1.76 5.52 21.70
N THR A 94 1.66 4.29 21.23
CA THR A 94 1.66 3.10 22.08
C THR A 94 2.91 2.99 22.94
N VAL A 95 4.05 3.40 22.35
CA VAL A 95 5.34 3.56 23.05
C VAL A 95 6.06 4.79 22.51
N PRO A 96 6.86 5.51 23.32
CA PRO A 96 7.66 6.63 22.85
C PRO A 96 8.68 6.21 21.78
N ALA A 97 8.79 6.99 20.70
CA ALA A 97 9.84 6.83 19.71
C ALA A 97 11.16 7.41 20.24
N LYS A 98 12.23 6.64 20.18
CA LYS A 98 13.58 7.01 20.65
C LYS A 98 14.62 6.42 19.71
N GLY A 99 15.40 7.27 19.07
CA GLY A 99 16.46 6.84 18.16
C GLY A 99 15.97 6.30 16.81
N GLY A 100 16.88 6.23 15.86
CA GLY A 100 16.60 5.79 14.49
C GLY A 100 15.68 6.72 13.72
N ASN A 101 14.83 6.17 12.88
CA ASN A 101 13.86 6.93 12.10
C ASN A 101 12.45 6.81 12.70
N LEU A 102 11.71 7.91 12.61
CA LEU A 102 10.26 7.94 12.86
C LEU A 102 9.58 8.52 11.62
N TYR A 103 8.57 7.84 11.14
CA TYR A 103 7.77 8.26 9.99
C TYR A 103 6.33 8.52 10.45
N VAL A 104 5.77 9.64 10.01
CA VAL A 104 4.34 9.95 10.14
C VAL A 104 3.77 10.01 8.74
N PHE A 105 3.03 8.99 8.36
CA PHE A 105 2.28 8.91 7.12
C PHE A 105 0.89 9.45 7.36
N LEU A 106 0.37 10.26 6.45
CA LEU A 106 -0.98 10.81 6.55
C LEU A 106 -1.50 11.26 5.20
N LEU A 107 -2.82 11.23 5.04
CA LEU A 107 -3.51 11.87 3.92
C LEU A 107 -3.89 13.29 4.33
N VAL A 108 -3.67 14.24 3.42
CA VAL A 108 -3.93 15.65 3.64
C VAL A 108 -4.65 16.26 2.44
N ARG A 109 -5.72 17.01 2.72
CA ARG A 109 -6.46 17.80 1.74
C ARG A 109 -6.65 19.19 2.30
N VAL A 110 -5.98 20.18 1.72
CA VAL A 110 -6.03 21.58 2.17
C VAL A 110 -7.14 22.29 1.44
N LEU A 111 -8.12 22.80 2.20
CA LEU A 111 -9.26 23.56 1.66
C LEU A 111 -8.97 25.05 1.57
N ALA A 112 -8.15 25.57 2.51
CA ALA A 112 -7.70 26.97 2.50
C ALA A 112 -6.38 27.11 3.26
N ALA A 113 -5.53 28.03 2.83
CA ALA A 113 -4.31 28.40 3.53
C ALA A 113 -4.06 29.91 3.36
N ARG A 114 -3.16 30.46 4.18
CA ARG A 114 -2.76 31.88 4.16
C ARG A 114 -1.36 32.02 3.55
N THR A 115 -1.06 33.20 3.06
CA THR A 115 0.26 33.52 2.48
C THR A 115 1.38 33.49 3.51
N SER A 116 1.07 33.85 4.77
CA SER A 116 2.01 33.74 5.90
C SER A 116 2.41 32.30 6.23
N GLY A 117 1.54 31.34 5.92
CA GLY A 117 1.69 29.95 6.32
C GLY A 117 1.51 29.74 7.82
N ASP A 118 1.15 28.51 8.19
CA ASP A 118 1.15 28.03 9.56
C ASP A 118 1.22 26.50 9.57
N TYR A 119 1.59 25.91 10.72
CA TYR A 119 1.61 24.47 10.88
C TYR A 119 0.28 23.95 11.39
N PHE A 120 -0.13 22.80 10.90
CA PHE A 120 -1.38 22.13 11.25
C PHE A 120 -1.17 20.76 11.93
N LEU A 121 0.05 20.24 11.87
CA LEU A 121 0.46 19.01 12.54
C LEU A 121 1.84 19.20 13.16
N HIS A 122 2.05 18.64 14.34
CA HIS A 122 3.35 18.54 14.98
C HIS A 122 3.42 17.30 15.88
N LEU A 123 4.64 16.89 16.20
CA LEU A 123 4.85 15.88 17.23
C LEU A 123 5.24 16.56 18.55
N ILE A 124 5.04 15.83 19.65
CA ILE A 124 5.32 16.33 21.00
C ILE A 124 6.24 15.33 21.71
N GLY A 125 7.32 15.87 22.29
CA GLY A 125 8.18 15.14 23.22
C GLY A 125 7.63 15.23 24.64
N GLY A 126 7.40 14.07 25.28
CA GLY A 126 6.91 14.01 26.66
C GLY A 126 5.39 14.02 26.79
N ALA A 127 4.81 14.84 27.66
CA ALA A 127 3.37 14.86 27.94
C ALA A 127 2.63 15.85 27.04
N ALA A 128 1.29 15.73 26.94
CA ALA A 128 0.42 16.62 26.19
C ALA A 128 0.50 18.10 26.63
N SER A 129 0.93 18.35 27.87
CA SER A 129 1.20 19.69 28.41
C SER A 129 2.58 20.26 28.03
N SER A 130 3.42 19.48 27.35
CA SER A 130 4.74 19.94 26.91
C SER A 130 4.62 21.03 25.86
N SER A 131 5.53 22.00 25.89
CA SER A 131 5.73 23.00 24.84
C SER A 131 6.82 22.64 23.84
N VAL A 132 7.33 21.41 23.90
CA VAL A 132 8.37 20.90 23.00
C VAL A 132 7.69 20.29 21.79
N PHE A 133 7.57 21.08 20.72
CA PHE A 133 6.93 20.71 19.46
C PHE A 133 8.00 20.47 18.38
N ALA A 134 8.19 19.22 17.97
CA ALA A 134 9.18 18.83 16.97
C ALA A 134 8.86 17.44 16.40
N PRO A 135 8.79 17.27 15.07
CA PRO A 135 8.80 18.27 14.01
C PRO A 135 7.43 18.91 13.77
N LYS A 136 7.40 19.94 12.92
CA LYS A 136 6.17 20.63 12.50
C LYS A 136 5.97 20.51 10.99
N LEU A 137 4.73 20.26 10.58
CA LEU A 137 4.28 20.23 9.18
C LEU A 137 3.39 21.45 8.92
N SER A 138 3.80 22.29 7.98
CA SER A 138 3.20 23.58 7.65
C SER A 138 2.66 23.61 6.24
N VAL A 139 1.74 24.54 5.96
CA VAL A 139 1.27 24.83 4.60
C VAL A 139 1.09 26.34 4.44
N LYS A 140 1.40 26.87 3.24
CA LYS A 140 1.10 28.24 2.82
C LYS A 140 0.51 28.27 1.42
N LEU A 141 -0.18 29.37 1.10
CA LEU A 141 -0.74 29.64 -0.23
C LEU A 141 0.04 30.79 -0.88
N GLY A 142 0.34 30.66 -2.16
CA GLY A 142 0.90 31.72 -3.00
C GLY A 142 0.51 31.49 -4.45
N ASP A 143 0.14 32.55 -5.17
CA ASP A 143 -0.24 32.47 -6.59
C ASP A 143 -1.29 31.40 -6.94
N GLY A 144 -2.23 31.16 -6.00
CA GLY A 144 -3.28 30.16 -6.16
C GLY A 144 -2.83 28.70 -5.90
N HIS A 145 -1.57 28.49 -5.53
CA HIS A 145 -0.99 27.16 -5.29
C HIS A 145 -0.48 27.04 -3.85
N LEU A 146 -0.47 25.80 -3.36
CA LEU A 146 0.06 25.48 -2.03
C LEU A 146 1.55 25.17 -2.10
N ALA A 147 2.24 25.49 -1.01
CA ALA A 147 3.55 24.95 -0.68
C ALA A 147 3.50 24.32 0.71
N PHE A 148 4.05 23.13 0.86
CA PHE A 148 4.18 22.42 2.13
C PHE A 148 5.56 22.66 2.72
N GLY A 149 5.63 22.81 4.03
CA GLY A 149 6.87 23.16 4.71
C GLY A 149 7.09 22.36 5.98
N ILE A 150 8.35 22.26 6.36
CA ILE A 150 8.79 21.61 7.60
C ILE A 150 9.75 22.49 8.38
N SER A 151 9.72 22.29 9.68
CA SER A 151 10.75 22.78 10.60
C SER A 151 10.99 21.75 11.70
N LYS A 152 12.22 21.68 12.24
CA LYS A 152 12.49 20.84 13.41
C LYS A 152 11.83 21.41 14.64
N ARG A 153 12.10 22.69 14.97
CA ARG A 153 11.52 23.38 16.12
C ARG A 153 11.12 24.84 15.85
N ALA A 154 11.62 25.42 14.76
CA ALA A 154 11.35 26.81 14.42
C ALA A 154 9.86 27.09 14.19
N ASN A 155 9.49 28.37 14.23
CA ASN A 155 8.14 28.83 13.87
C ASN A 155 7.89 28.68 12.37
N ALA A 156 6.62 28.68 11.97
CA ALA A 156 6.20 28.50 10.57
C ALA A 156 6.88 29.48 9.59
N ASN A 157 7.23 30.69 10.01
CA ASN A 157 7.94 31.68 9.18
C ASN A 157 9.38 31.27 8.85
N ALA A 158 9.99 30.38 9.63
CA ALA A 158 11.33 29.84 9.40
C ALA A 158 11.29 28.41 8.84
N ALA A 159 10.11 27.88 8.54
CA ALA A 159 9.97 26.57 7.90
C ALA A 159 10.56 26.58 6.48
N VAL A 160 11.16 25.48 6.08
CA VAL A 160 11.63 25.25 4.72
C VAL A 160 10.46 24.67 3.91
N TYR A 161 10.13 25.33 2.81
CA TYR A 161 8.96 25.00 1.99
C TYR A 161 9.35 24.37 0.66
N THR A 162 8.44 23.56 0.09
CA THR A 162 8.44 23.17 -1.32
C THR A 162 8.24 24.38 -2.23
N GLY A 163 8.35 24.19 -3.54
CA GLY A 163 7.77 25.12 -4.50
C GLY A 163 6.23 25.21 -4.37
N LEU A 164 5.64 26.27 -4.93
CA LEU A 164 4.19 26.48 -5.03
C LEU A 164 3.61 25.62 -6.18
N ASN A 165 3.60 24.31 -5.99
CA ASN A 165 3.29 23.32 -7.05
C ASN A 165 2.05 22.46 -6.75
N TYR A 166 1.36 22.71 -5.62
CA TYR A 166 0.29 21.83 -5.15
C TYR A 166 -1.06 22.53 -5.26
N GLY A 167 -2.08 21.78 -5.66
CA GLY A 167 -3.45 22.27 -5.79
C GLY A 167 -4.17 22.36 -4.46
N VAL A 168 -5.03 23.36 -4.31
CA VAL A 168 -6.04 23.41 -3.25
C VAL A 168 -7.08 22.33 -3.52
N ASP A 169 -7.71 21.79 -2.48
CA ASP A 169 -8.78 20.80 -2.54
C ASP A 169 -8.36 19.47 -3.21
N THR A 170 -7.07 19.16 -3.18
CA THR A 170 -6.48 17.93 -3.69
C THR A 170 -5.93 17.08 -2.55
N THR A 171 -6.15 15.76 -2.59
CA THR A 171 -5.60 14.83 -1.60
C THR A 171 -4.15 14.49 -1.94
N TYR A 172 -3.28 14.63 -0.96
CA TYR A 172 -1.87 14.26 -1.02
C TYR A 172 -1.57 13.22 0.06
N LEU A 173 -0.75 12.24 -0.26
CA LEU A 173 -0.09 11.42 0.75
C LEU A 173 1.21 12.13 1.16
N MET A 174 1.36 12.35 2.45
CA MET A 174 2.54 12.97 3.04
C MET A 174 3.24 12.02 3.99
N VAL A 175 4.57 12.08 3.99
CA VAL A 175 5.39 11.36 4.97
C VAL A 175 6.34 12.36 5.61
N LEU A 176 6.10 12.65 6.88
CA LEU A 176 6.98 13.44 7.72
C LEU A 176 7.95 12.51 8.43
N LYS A 177 9.25 12.63 8.13
CA LYS A 177 10.31 11.82 8.74
C LYS A 177 11.07 12.64 9.76
N TYR A 178 11.29 12.08 10.93
CA TYR A 178 12.22 12.55 11.93
C TYR A 178 13.32 11.50 12.12
N LYS A 179 14.57 11.91 12.00
CA LYS A 179 15.73 11.04 12.22
C LYS A 179 16.47 11.51 13.47
N PHE A 180 16.51 10.64 14.46
CA PHE A 180 17.27 10.86 15.67
C PHE A 180 18.75 10.54 15.40
N ASN A 181 19.62 11.52 15.51
CA ASN A 181 21.05 11.37 15.40
C ASN A 181 21.67 11.43 16.79
N PRO A 182 22.46 10.41 17.19
CA PRO A 182 23.01 10.35 18.56
C PRO A 182 24.32 11.14 18.74
N ASP A 183 24.86 11.72 17.67
CA ASP A 183 26.24 12.25 17.67
C ASP A 183 26.36 13.62 18.34
N ALA A 184 25.29 14.43 18.28
CA ALA A 184 25.22 15.74 18.93
C ALA A 184 23.84 16.02 19.51
N THR A 185 23.63 17.18 20.11
CA THR A 185 22.35 17.59 20.72
C THR A 185 21.52 18.52 19.82
N THR A 186 21.96 18.71 18.56
CA THR A 186 21.32 19.64 17.59
C THR A 186 21.38 19.12 16.16
N ASP A 187 21.64 17.83 15.93
CA ASP A 187 21.89 17.24 14.62
C ASP A 187 20.74 16.35 14.10
N ASP A 188 19.65 16.24 14.83
CA ASP A 188 18.46 15.54 14.34
C ASP A 188 17.92 16.20 13.06
N GLU A 189 17.43 15.34 12.16
CA GLU A 189 17.02 15.71 10.81
C GLU A 189 15.50 15.58 10.63
N VAL A 190 14.91 16.51 9.88
CA VAL A 190 13.51 16.44 9.47
C VAL A 190 13.41 16.46 7.95
N SER A 191 12.64 15.55 7.40
CA SER A 191 12.37 15.46 5.96
C SER A 191 10.89 15.30 5.67
N LEU A 192 10.45 15.78 4.51
CA LEU A 192 9.07 15.65 4.04
C LEU A 192 9.07 15.03 2.64
N PHE A 193 8.23 14.04 2.46
CA PHE A 193 7.88 13.49 1.15
C PHE A 193 6.41 13.82 0.88
N VAL A 194 6.12 14.35 -0.32
CA VAL A 194 4.76 14.69 -0.76
C VAL A 194 4.49 13.97 -2.08
N PHE A 195 3.47 13.14 -2.09
CA PHE A 195 3.08 12.35 -3.25
C PHE A 195 1.73 12.85 -3.79
N SER A 196 1.72 13.20 -5.08
CA SER A 196 0.53 13.57 -5.85
C SER A 196 0.13 12.49 -6.86
N SER A 197 1.01 11.54 -7.12
CA SER A 197 0.78 10.41 -8.03
C SER A 197 0.03 9.28 -7.32
N PRO A 198 -0.78 8.48 -8.05
CA PRO A 198 -1.59 7.42 -7.45
C PRO A 198 -0.79 6.22 -6.90
N GLU A 199 0.53 6.23 -7.00
CA GLU A 199 1.35 5.12 -6.49
C GLU A 199 2.21 5.58 -5.31
N PHE A 200 2.04 4.91 -4.17
CA PHE A 200 2.93 5.03 -3.03
C PHE A 200 4.19 4.16 -3.28
N PRO A 201 5.42 4.73 -3.17
CA PRO A 201 6.63 3.97 -3.48
C PRO A 201 6.88 2.86 -2.45
N GLY A 202 7.23 1.67 -2.96
CA GLY A 202 7.50 0.46 -2.16
C GLY A 202 8.73 0.55 -1.24
N SER A 203 9.53 1.61 -1.35
CA SER A 203 10.67 1.91 -0.49
C SER A 203 10.83 3.41 -0.35
N GLU A 204 11.52 3.85 0.70
CA GLU A 204 11.82 5.26 0.90
C GLU A 204 12.60 5.83 -0.31
N PRO A 205 12.11 6.91 -0.94
CA PRO A 205 12.85 7.58 -2.00
C PRO A 205 14.21 8.09 -1.53
N SER A 206 15.21 8.03 -2.39
CA SER A 206 16.58 8.47 -2.07
C SER A 206 16.70 9.97 -1.75
N ALA A 207 15.73 10.77 -2.19
CA ALA A 207 15.67 12.20 -1.89
C ALA A 207 14.28 12.60 -1.42
N PRO A 208 14.14 13.35 -0.31
CA PRO A 208 12.87 13.91 0.12
C PRO A 208 12.41 15.05 -0.80
N THR A 209 11.11 15.38 -0.76
CA THR A 209 10.56 16.55 -1.43
C THR A 209 11.10 17.86 -0.80
N VAL A 210 11.28 17.86 0.52
CA VAL A 210 11.92 18.95 1.30
C VAL A 210 12.77 18.35 2.40
N GLY A 211 13.93 18.92 2.61
CA GLY A 211 14.87 18.47 3.62
C GLY A 211 16.03 17.64 3.06
N PRO A 212 16.85 17.00 3.93
CA PRO A 212 16.75 17.09 5.39
C PRO A 212 17.01 18.50 5.93
N VAL A 213 16.20 18.89 6.92
CA VAL A 213 16.35 20.16 7.65
C VAL A 213 16.98 19.87 8.99
N ILE A 214 18.13 20.51 9.26
CA ILE A 214 18.84 20.47 10.52
C ILE A 214 18.80 21.87 11.12
N GLU A 215 18.09 22.04 12.23
CA GLU A 215 18.06 23.30 12.97
C GLU A 215 18.93 23.18 14.21
N THR A 216 19.94 24.03 14.30
CA THR A 216 20.85 24.06 15.45
C THR A 216 20.30 24.85 16.65
N SER A 217 19.22 25.59 16.45
CA SER A 217 18.53 26.32 17.53
C SER A 217 17.47 25.44 18.20
N GLY A 218 17.46 25.42 19.52
CA GLY A 218 16.41 24.78 20.33
C GLY A 218 16.66 23.34 20.73
N GLY A 219 17.79 22.74 20.35
CA GLY A 219 18.19 21.38 20.72
C GLY A 219 17.33 20.28 20.09
N ASP A 220 17.77 19.05 20.22
CA ASP A 220 17.05 17.84 19.80
C ASP A 220 16.05 17.39 20.88
N VAL A 221 15.24 16.42 20.58
CA VAL A 221 14.31 15.82 21.52
C VAL A 221 14.75 14.40 21.89
N ASP A 222 14.72 14.07 23.17
CA ASP A 222 15.09 12.73 23.64
C ASP A 222 14.10 11.64 23.16
N SER A 223 12.86 12.04 22.92
CA SER A 223 11.80 11.13 22.47
C SER A 223 10.61 11.90 21.91
N LEU A 224 9.85 11.23 21.04
CA LEU A 224 8.56 11.69 20.53
C LEU A 224 7.47 10.73 21.00
N CYS A 225 6.39 11.29 21.56
CA CYS A 225 5.37 10.54 22.29
C CYS A 225 3.96 10.72 21.75
N LEU A 226 3.67 11.83 21.04
CA LEU A 226 2.34 12.18 20.59
C LEU A 226 2.36 12.80 19.19
N CYS A 227 1.25 12.57 18.45
CA CYS A 227 0.89 13.30 17.24
C CYS A 227 -0.20 14.31 17.58
N ALA A 228 -0.02 15.57 17.20
CA ALA A 228 -0.94 16.67 17.48
C ALA A 228 -1.48 17.30 16.20
N LEU A 229 -2.79 17.56 16.19
CA LEU A 229 -3.52 18.32 15.18
C LEU A 229 -3.80 19.71 15.73
N ARG A 230 -3.41 20.74 14.97
CA ARG A 230 -3.41 22.13 15.44
C ARG A 230 -4.33 23.02 14.61
N GLN A 231 -5.16 23.77 15.31
CA GLN A 231 -6.03 24.81 14.78
C GLN A 231 -5.54 26.18 15.27
N GLY A 232 -4.55 26.76 14.65
CA GLY A 232 -3.85 27.99 15.10
C GLY A 232 -4.71 29.24 15.25
N SER A 233 -4.31 30.35 14.62
CA SER A 233 -5.07 31.58 14.63
C SER A 233 -5.82 31.81 13.31
N SER A 234 -6.92 32.56 13.35
CA SER A 234 -7.70 32.93 12.16
C SER A 234 -6.92 33.70 11.09
N SER A 235 -5.80 34.33 11.48
CA SER A 235 -4.95 35.10 10.58
C SER A 235 -3.90 34.27 9.83
N SER A 236 -3.53 33.07 10.32
CA SER A 236 -2.43 32.29 9.79
C SER A 236 -2.79 30.82 9.51
N ALA A 237 -3.65 30.22 10.32
CA ALA A 237 -3.91 28.79 10.26
C ALA A 237 -4.68 28.37 9.01
N PRO A 238 -4.36 27.20 8.44
CA PRO A 238 -5.08 26.64 7.31
C PRO A 238 -6.40 25.97 7.75
N THR A 239 -7.25 25.67 6.76
CA THR A 239 -8.36 24.72 6.88
C THR A 239 -7.96 23.46 6.17
N VAL A 240 -7.90 22.34 6.90
CA VAL A 240 -7.32 21.07 6.43
C VAL A 240 -8.19 19.90 6.81
N ILE A 241 -8.30 18.93 5.92
CA ILE A 241 -8.80 17.58 6.23
C ILE A 241 -7.58 16.67 6.34
N VAL A 242 -7.51 15.91 7.42
CA VAL A 242 -6.45 14.92 7.70
C VAL A 242 -7.07 13.56 7.90
N ASP A 243 -6.43 12.53 7.34
CA ASP A 243 -6.92 11.16 7.44
C ASP A 243 -5.78 10.15 7.43
N GLY A 244 -6.09 8.89 7.80
CA GLY A 244 -5.21 7.75 7.65
C GLY A 244 -3.84 7.92 8.31
N ILE A 245 -3.77 8.45 9.55
CA ILE A 245 -2.48 8.68 10.22
C ILE A 245 -1.86 7.34 10.63
N ARG A 246 -0.62 7.13 10.22
CA ARG A 246 0.22 5.99 10.63
C ARG A 246 1.55 6.52 11.14
N VAL A 247 1.95 6.13 12.34
CA VAL A 247 3.27 6.45 12.90
C VAL A 247 4.06 5.16 13.05
N ALA A 248 5.23 5.07 12.45
CA ALA A 248 6.04 3.88 12.40
C ALA A 248 7.54 4.19 12.41
N THR A 249 8.36 3.18 12.67
CA THR A 249 9.83 3.30 12.65
C THR A 249 10.46 2.87 11.32
N THR A 250 9.67 2.28 10.41
CA THR A 250 10.10 1.89 9.06
C THR A 250 9.14 2.40 8.00
N TRP A 251 9.66 2.60 6.78
CA TRP A 251 8.87 3.03 5.61
C TRP A 251 7.87 1.96 5.19
N GLU A 252 8.29 0.71 5.19
CA GLU A 252 7.55 -0.44 4.70
C GLU A 252 6.26 -0.70 5.49
N SER A 253 6.19 -0.23 6.74
CA SER A 253 4.99 -0.35 7.58
C SER A 253 3.73 0.26 6.94
N ALA A 254 3.88 1.31 6.14
CA ALA A 254 2.74 1.98 5.48
C ALA A 254 2.29 1.31 4.18
N LEU A 255 3.03 0.31 3.71
CA LEU A 255 2.66 -0.45 2.52
C LEU A 255 1.52 -1.41 2.84
N PRO A 256 0.52 -1.52 1.95
CA PRO A 256 -0.42 -2.62 2.03
C PRO A 256 0.32 -3.93 1.75
N ILE A 257 -0.24 -5.05 2.23
CA ILE A 257 0.27 -6.38 1.85
C ILE A 257 0.18 -6.48 0.33
N GLN A 258 1.34 -6.69 -0.31
CA GLN A 258 1.41 -6.74 -1.77
C GLN A 258 1.09 -8.14 -2.26
N ILE A 259 -0.15 -8.35 -2.68
CA ILE A 259 -0.56 -9.57 -3.37
C ILE A 259 -0.17 -9.42 -4.84
N SER A 260 0.84 -10.15 -5.27
CA SER A 260 1.34 -10.11 -6.66
C SER A 260 0.55 -11.00 -7.61
N SER A 261 -0.14 -12.00 -7.07
CA SER A 261 -0.94 -12.95 -7.83
C SER A 261 -2.09 -13.45 -6.96
N PHE A 262 -3.30 -13.48 -7.50
CA PHE A 262 -4.45 -14.18 -6.93
C PHE A 262 -5.22 -14.82 -8.07
N GLN A 263 -5.34 -16.14 -8.06
CA GLN A 263 -5.95 -16.89 -9.14
C GLN A 263 -6.72 -18.11 -8.62
N GLY A 264 -7.69 -18.57 -9.39
CA GLY A 264 -8.47 -19.75 -9.09
C GLY A 264 -8.40 -20.76 -10.24
N VAL A 265 -8.25 -22.03 -9.90
CA VAL A 265 -8.25 -23.17 -10.83
C VAL A 265 -9.41 -24.08 -10.45
N VAL A 266 -10.17 -24.50 -11.45
CA VAL A 266 -11.21 -25.52 -11.30
C VAL A 266 -10.55 -26.88 -11.42
N GLU A 267 -10.53 -27.66 -10.35
CA GLU A 267 -9.99 -29.01 -10.33
C GLU A 267 -11.00 -30.03 -10.87
N ASP A 268 -12.27 -29.86 -10.47
CA ASP A 268 -13.39 -30.65 -10.93
C ASP A 268 -14.71 -29.84 -10.85
N ALA A 269 -15.84 -30.47 -11.14
CA ALA A 269 -17.15 -29.81 -11.18
C ALA A 269 -17.57 -29.15 -9.85
N ALA A 270 -16.98 -29.54 -8.74
CA ALA A 270 -17.35 -29.08 -7.39
C ALA A 270 -16.15 -28.61 -6.55
N THR A 271 -14.96 -28.56 -7.13
CA THR A 271 -13.72 -28.21 -6.42
C THR A 271 -12.99 -27.08 -7.12
N ILE A 272 -12.72 -25.99 -6.38
CA ILE A 272 -11.96 -24.83 -6.83
C ILE A 272 -10.76 -24.64 -5.90
N THR A 273 -9.56 -24.60 -6.48
CA THR A 273 -8.33 -24.28 -5.77
C THR A 273 -7.92 -22.84 -6.07
N LEU A 274 -7.79 -22.04 -5.01
CA LEU A 274 -7.34 -20.65 -5.04
C LEU A 274 -5.90 -20.58 -4.58
N THR A 275 -5.06 -19.86 -5.33
CA THR A 275 -3.65 -19.65 -5.01
C THR A 275 -3.35 -18.16 -5.07
N TRP A 276 -2.60 -17.66 -4.08
CA TRP A 276 -2.09 -16.30 -4.11
C TRP A 276 -0.66 -16.22 -3.62
N ILE A 277 0.03 -15.19 -4.09
CA ILE A 277 1.42 -14.91 -3.73
C ILE A 277 1.49 -13.50 -3.17
N THR A 278 2.07 -13.36 -1.98
CA THR A 278 2.49 -12.07 -1.45
C THR A 278 3.95 -11.83 -1.80
N GLN A 279 4.31 -10.61 -2.21
CA GLN A 279 5.72 -10.21 -2.41
C GLN A 279 6.38 -9.82 -1.09
N SER A 280 5.59 -9.23 -0.21
CA SER A 280 5.98 -8.88 1.15
C SER A 280 4.74 -8.86 2.02
N GLU A 281 4.93 -9.05 3.30
CA GLU A 281 3.88 -8.94 4.30
C GLU A 281 4.36 -8.02 5.42
N VAL A 282 3.47 -7.18 5.90
CA VAL A 282 3.70 -6.33 7.07
C VAL A 282 2.52 -6.48 8.00
N ASP A 283 2.82 -6.91 9.23
CA ASP A 283 1.81 -7.13 10.28
C ASP A 283 0.64 -8.02 9.82
N ASN A 284 0.90 -9.01 8.98
CA ASN A 284 -0.10 -9.90 8.44
C ASN A 284 -0.46 -10.99 9.45
N TYR A 285 -1.63 -10.87 10.08
CA TYR A 285 -2.19 -11.93 10.92
C TYR A 285 -2.66 -13.11 10.06
N GLY A 286 -3.26 -12.84 8.87
CA GLY A 286 -3.67 -13.86 7.94
C GLY A 286 -4.73 -13.42 6.94
N PHE A 287 -5.25 -14.42 6.26
CA PHE A 287 -6.22 -14.25 5.19
C PHE A 287 -7.50 -15.04 5.48
N GLU A 288 -8.63 -14.51 5.03
CA GLU A 288 -9.87 -15.25 4.83
C GLU A 288 -10.27 -15.16 3.36
N VAL A 289 -10.62 -16.28 2.77
CA VAL A 289 -11.16 -16.32 1.41
C VAL A 289 -12.66 -16.01 1.49
N GLN A 290 -13.10 -15.08 0.65
CA GLN A 290 -14.50 -14.71 0.52
C GLN A 290 -15.00 -14.98 -0.90
N ARG A 291 -16.26 -15.45 -1.01
CA ARG A 291 -16.93 -15.77 -2.26
C ARG A 291 -18.26 -15.01 -2.38
N SER A 292 -18.63 -14.68 -3.62
CA SER A 292 -19.95 -14.10 -3.98
C SER A 292 -20.42 -14.64 -5.33
N GLU A 293 -21.72 -14.58 -5.56
CA GLU A 293 -22.36 -14.82 -6.88
C GLU A 293 -22.23 -13.59 -7.80
N TYR A 294 -21.86 -12.42 -7.28
CA TYR A 294 -21.81 -11.15 -7.99
C TYR A 294 -20.45 -10.46 -7.79
N ALA A 295 -19.94 -9.84 -8.83
CA ALA A 295 -18.65 -9.13 -8.79
C ALA A 295 -18.62 -7.98 -7.77
N ALA A 296 -19.74 -7.28 -7.60
CA ALA A 296 -19.92 -6.19 -6.64
C ALA A 296 -21.07 -6.55 -5.67
N GLY A 297 -20.93 -7.64 -4.94
CA GLY A 297 -22.01 -8.18 -4.15
C GLY A 297 -21.61 -8.59 -2.73
N ASN A 298 -22.56 -9.22 -2.05
CA ASN A 298 -22.37 -9.72 -0.69
C ASN A 298 -21.38 -10.88 -0.68
N PHE A 299 -20.14 -10.60 -0.32
CA PHE A 299 -19.11 -11.62 -0.14
C PHE A 299 -19.31 -12.31 1.22
N VAL A 300 -19.29 -13.64 1.21
CA VAL A 300 -19.32 -14.48 2.41
C VAL A 300 -17.96 -15.19 2.58
N THR A 301 -17.50 -15.28 3.82
CA THR A 301 -16.25 -16.01 4.13
C THR A 301 -16.49 -17.50 3.96
N VAL A 302 -15.65 -18.16 3.17
CA VAL A 302 -15.73 -19.60 2.83
C VAL A 302 -14.54 -20.41 3.37
N SER A 303 -13.51 -19.74 3.88
CA SER A 303 -12.36 -20.40 4.55
C SER A 303 -12.38 -20.15 6.06
N GLY A 304 -11.60 -20.92 6.83
CA GLY A 304 -11.08 -20.48 8.10
C GLY A 304 -9.99 -19.42 7.92
N LEU A 305 -9.45 -18.91 9.04
CA LEU A 305 -8.25 -18.09 9.01
C LEU A 305 -7.06 -18.89 8.45
N ILE A 306 -6.43 -18.37 7.43
CA ILE A 306 -5.19 -18.87 6.85
C ILE A 306 -4.07 -18.01 7.39
N PRO A 307 -3.21 -18.52 8.30
CA PRO A 307 -2.20 -17.71 8.97
C PRO A 307 -1.24 -17.02 8.01
N GLY A 308 -0.95 -15.75 8.23
CA GLY A 308 0.10 -15.01 7.55
C GLY A 308 1.48 -15.24 8.20
N HIS A 309 2.50 -14.62 7.63
CA HIS A 309 3.89 -14.69 8.13
C HIS A 309 4.29 -13.47 8.97
N ASN A 310 3.31 -12.76 9.55
CA ASN A 310 3.53 -11.50 10.25
C ASN A 310 4.21 -10.46 9.35
N THR A 311 5.50 -10.20 9.56
CA THR A 311 6.28 -9.28 8.72
C THR A 311 7.41 -10.05 8.04
N THR A 312 7.39 -10.06 6.70
CA THR A 312 8.44 -10.69 5.87
C THR A 312 8.60 -9.92 4.56
N THR A 313 9.83 -9.81 4.09
CA THR A 313 10.18 -9.28 2.75
C THR A 313 10.31 -10.38 1.72
N GLU A 314 10.23 -11.65 2.14
CA GLU A 314 10.29 -12.80 1.25
C GLU A 314 8.91 -13.13 0.70
N PRO A 315 8.79 -13.44 -0.60
CA PRO A 315 7.53 -13.88 -1.18
C PRO A 315 6.97 -15.13 -0.51
N GLN A 316 5.66 -15.11 -0.21
CA GLN A 316 4.96 -16.23 0.37
C GLN A 316 3.86 -16.73 -0.58
N THR A 317 3.68 -18.06 -0.64
CA THR A 317 2.64 -18.68 -1.46
C THR A 317 1.62 -19.36 -0.58
N TYR A 318 0.36 -19.09 -0.85
CA TYR A 318 -0.79 -19.64 -0.13
C TYR A 318 -1.72 -20.37 -1.07
N THR A 319 -2.38 -21.38 -0.55
CA THR A 319 -3.37 -22.16 -1.30
C THR A 319 -4.56 -22.45 -0.40
N PHE A 320 -5.75 -22.36 -0.96
CA PHE A 320 -7.00 -22.77 -0.33
C PHE A 320 -7.86 -23.54 -1.35
N THR A 321 -8.34 -24.71 -0.96
CA THR A 321 -9.23 -25.53 -1.79
C THR A 321 -10.64 -25.51 -1.21
N GLU A 322 -11.60 -25.02 -1.98
CA GLU A 322 -13.00 -25.06 -1.64
C GLU A 322 -13.65 -26.27 -2.32
N HIS A 323 -14.32 -27.10 -1.52
CA HIS A 323 -15.04 -28.28 -1.97
C HIS A 323 -16.57 -28.06 -1.92
N GLY A 324 -17.32 -28.80 -2.74
CA GLY A 324 -18.79 -28.71 -2.76
C GLY A 324 -19.32 -27.43 -3.38
N VAL A 325 -18.50 -26.78 -4.21
CA VAL A 325 -18.93 -25.57 -4.92
C VAL A 325 -19.93 -25.95 -6.01
N SER A 326 -21.15 -25.39 -5.96
CA SER A 326 -22.15 -25.63 -6.99
C SER A 326 -21.65 -25.18 -8.36
N PRO A 327 -22.02 -25.88 -9.46
CA PRO A 327 -21.69 -25.42 -10.79
C PRO A 327 -22.21 -24.00 -11.04
N GLY A 328 -21.36 -23.12 -11.55
CA GLY A 328 -21.75 -21.73 -11.76
C GLY A 328 -20.55 -20.80 -11.96
N ARG A 329 -20.85 -19.53 -11.86
CA ARG A 329 -19.90 -18.43 -11.96
C ARG A 329 -19.75 -17.79 -10.59
N TRP A 330 -18.53 -17.78 -10.07
CA TRP A 330 -18.22 -17.35 -8.73
C TRP A 330 -17.19 -16.24 -8.73
N PHE A 331 -17.32 -15.32 -7.79
CA PHE A 331 -16.38 -14.23 -7.58
C PHE A 331 -15.70 -14.42 -6.23
N TYR A 332 -14.38 -14.36 -6.24
CA TYR A 332 -13.56 -14.52 -5.03
C TYR A 332 -12.74 -13.28 -4.75
N ARG A 333 -12.53 -13.00 -3.48
CA ARG A 333 -11.55 -12.03 -2.99
C ARG A 333 -10.89 -12.54 -1.73
N LEU A 334 -9.72 -11.99 -1.42
CA LEU A 334 -9.06 -12.21 -0.16
C LEU A 334 -9.43 -11.08 0.80
N LYS A 335 -9.81 -11.43 2.02
CA LYS A 335 -9.88 -10.53 3.15
C LYS A 335 -8.58 -10.73 3.92
N THR A 336 -7.75 -9.71 3.97
CA THR A 336 -6.50 -9.68 4.72
C THR A 336 -6.76 -9.07 6.08
N ILE A 337 -6.26 -9.72 7.13
CA ILE A 337 -6.40 -9.28 8.53
C ILE A 337 -5.01 -8.98 9.05
N SER A 338 -4.81 -7.81 9.58
CA SER A 338 -3.54 -7.40 10.19
C SER A 338 -3.50 -7.73 11.68
N LEU A 339 -2.30 -7.68 12.30
CA LEU A 339 -2.13 -7.92 13.75
C LEU A 339 -2.90 -6.89 14.61
N ASP A 340 -3.11 -5.68 14.11
CA ASP A 340 -3.92 -4.64 14.75
C ASP A 340 -5.43 -4.79 14.52
N GLN A 341 -5.88 -5.92 13.93
CA GLN A 341 -7.26 -6.24 13.55
C GLN A 341 -7.81 -5.41 12.39
N SER A 342 -7.01 -4.52 11.78
CA SER A 342 -7.44 -3.83 10.57
C SER A 342 -7.62 -4.81 9.41
N VAL A 343 -8.56 -4.49 8.51
CA VAL A 343 -8.96 -5.37 7.42
C VAL A 343 -8.79 -4.66 6.08
N SER A 344 -8.26 -5.37 5.09
CA SER A 344 -8.21 -4.92 3.70
C SER A 344 -8.66 -6.04 2.76
N TYR A 345 -8.96 -5.69 1.50
CA TYR A 345 -9.46 -6.65 0.51
C TYR A 345 -8.64 -6.60 -0.76
N SER A 346 -8.43 -7.77 -1.37
CA SER A 346 -7.81 -7.88 -2.70
C SER A 346 -8.78 -7.44 -3.81
N GLY A 347 -8.26 -7.33 -5.03
CA GLY A 347 -9.09 -7.35 -6.23
C GLY A 347 -9.94 -8.63 -6.31
N VAL A 348 -11.08 -8.52 -6.98
CA VAL A 348 -12.00 -9.63 -7.20
C VAL A 348 -11.55 -10.43 -8.42
N ILE A 349 -11.49 -11.74 -8.30
CA ILE A 349 -11.31 -12.67 -9.43
C ILE A 349 -12.60 -13.41 -9.73
N GLU A 350 -12.78 -13.80 -10.99
CA GLU A 350 -13.88 -14.63 -11.44
C GLU A 350 -13.39 -16.05 -11.72
N VAL A 351 -14.10 -17.05 -11.20
CA VAL A 351 -13.84 -18.48 -11.45
C VAL A 351 -15.17 -19.13 -11.85
N SER A 352 -15.19 -19.87 -12.97
CA SER A 352 -16.38 -20.58 -13.44
C SER A 352 -16.11 -22.09 -13.45
N ASN A 353 -16.88 -22.84 -12.66
CA ASN A 353 -16.90 -24.30 -12.64
C ASN A 353 -18.17 -24.86 -13.29
N ALA A 354 -18.84 -24.07 -14.13
CA ALA A 354 -19.98 -24.55 -14.89
C ALA A 354 -19.55 -25.73 -15.76
N THR A 355 -20.10 -26.91 -15.48
CA THR A 355 -19.99 -28.05 -16.41
C THR A 355 -20.65 -27.64 -17.71
N SER A 356 -19.94 -27.81 -18.81
CA SER A 356 -20.33 -27.40 -20.16
C SER A 356 -21.53 -28.22 -20.68
N ILE A 357 -22.72 -28.03 -20.08
CA ILE A 357 -23.99 -28.58 -20.62
C ILE A 357 -25.05 -27.52 -20.87
N GLU A 358 -24.87 -26.25 -20.47
CA GLU A 358 -25.77 -25.18 -20.92
C GLU A 358 -25.12 -23.82 -20.88
N GLN A 359 -24.19 -23.57 -21.76
CA GLN A 359 -24.08 -22.29 -22.46
C GLN A 359 -23.48 -22.53 -23.83
N GLN A 360 -24.30 -22.60 -24.83
CA GLN A 360 -23.99 -22.04 -26.14
C GLN A 360 -23.72 -20.53 -25.91
N SER A 361 -22.61 -20.18 -25.25
CA SER A 361 -21.97 -18.91 -25.53
C SER A 361 -21.51 -19.06 -27.00
N GLU A 362 -22.09 -18.26 -27.88
CA GLU A 362 -21.56 -18.13 -29.23
C GLU A 362 -20.03 -18.10 -29.14
N PRO A 363 -19.31 -18.89 -29.92
CA PRO A 363 -17.85 -18.87 -29.91
C PRO A 363 -17.41 -17.43 -30.03
N PRO A 364 -16.35 -16.98 -29.29
CA PRO A 364 -15.91 -15.59 -29.35
C PRO A 364 -15.83 -15.15 -30.80
N GLY A 365 -16.60 -14.14 -31.18
CA GLY A 365 -16.76 -13.76 -32.58
C GLY A 365 -15.48 -13.20 -33.20
N GLU A 366 -14.46 -12.94 -32.41
CA GLU A 366 -13.22 -12.31 -32.86
C GLU A 366 -11.97 -12.96 -32.26
N PHE A 367 -10.91 -13.01 -33.09
CA PHE A 367 -9.56 -13.36 -32.64
C PHE A 367 -8.95 -12.20 -31.86
N ALA A 368 -8.26 -12.49 -30.77
CA ALA A 368 -7.57 -11.49 -29.98
C ALA A 368 -6.26 -12.01 -29.40
N LEU A 369 -5.26 -11.13 -29.28
CA LEU A 369 -4.04 -11.35 -28.54
C LEU A 369 -3.93 -10.27 -27.47
N LEU A 370 -3.93 -10.66 -26.20
CA LEU A 370 -3.86 -9.74 -25.07
C LEU A 370 -2.41 -9.44 -24.68
N GLN A 371 -2.22 -8.38 -23.90
CA GLN A 371 -0.91 -8.06 -23.31
C GLN A 371 -0.54 -9.14 -22.29
N ASN A 372 0.71 -9.59 -22.32
CA ASN A 372 1.24 -10.52 -21.31
C ASN A 372 1.23 -9.87 -19.92
N TYR A 373 1.03 -10.70 -18.90
CA TYR A 373 1.06 -10.25 -17.53
C TYR A 373 1.82 -11.27 -16.65
N PRO A 374 2.74 -10.78 -15.77
CA PRO A 374 3.20 -9.40 -15.66
C PRO A 374 3.98 -8.92 -16.89
N ASN A 375 4.06 -7.58 -17.08
CA ASN A 375 4.94 -6.95 -18.06
C ASN A 375 5.34 -5.54 -17.55
N PRO A 376 6.61 -5.30 -17.15
CA PRO A 376 7.76 -6.20 -17.24
C PRO A 376 7.61 -7.50 -16.45
N PHE A 377 8.38 -8.55 -16.81
CA PHE A 377 8.32 -9.85 -16.15
C PHE A 377 9.71 -10.39 -15.77
N ASN A 378 9.76 -11.27 -14.75
CA ASN A 378 10.98 -11.89 -14.24
C ASN A 378 10.70 -13.28 -13.61
N PRO A 379 11.20 -14.38 -14.10
CA PRO A 379 11.41 -14.66 -15.52
C PRO A 379 10.12 -15.16 -16.19
N LEU A 380 9.01 -15.28 -15.44
CA LEU A 380 7.74 -15.87 -15.87
C LEU A 380 6.69 -14.82 -16.23
N THR A 381 5.92 -15.09 -17.29
CA THR A 381 4.76 -14.30 -17.67
C THR A 381 3.68 -15.18 -18.32
N VAL A 382 2.45 -14.70 -18.34
CA VAL A 382 1.31 -15.39 -18.94
C VAL A 382 0.82 -14.58 -20.15
N ILE A 383 0.65 -15.26 -21.27
CA ILE A 383 0.08 -14.72 -22.50
C ILE A 383 -1.32 -15.31 -22.69
N THR A 384 -2.31 -14.43 -22.85
CA THR A 384 -3.70 -14.82 -23.11
C THR A 384 -4.08 -14.45 -24.54
N TYR A 385 -4.78 -15.38 -25.23
CA TYR A 385 -5.27 -15.14 -26.58
C TYR A 385 -6.64 -15.79 -26.80
N THR A 386 -7.38 -15.32 -27.78
CA THR A 386 -8.71 -15.80 -28.15
C THR A 386 -8.69 -16.27 -29.60
N ILE A 387 -9.23 -17.44 -29.85
CA ILE A 387 -9.48 -18.00 -31.17
C ILE A 387 -10.95 -17.77 -31.52
N GLY A 388 -11.22 -16.94 -32.52
CA GLY A 388 -12.56 -16.64 -32.97
C GLY A 388 -13.21 -17.78 -33.73
N GLY A 389 -14.56 -17.89 -33.67
CA GLY A 389 -15.36 -18.78 -34.51
C GLY A 389 -15.78 -18.08 -35.82
N VAL A 390 -15.84 -18.81 -36.92
CA VAL A 390 -16.35 -18.30 -38.19
C VAL A 390 -17.90 -18.37 -38.14
N ARG A 391 -18.57 -17.23 -38.24
CA ARG A 391 -20.05 -17.19 -38.33
C ARG A 391 -20.54 -18.01 -39.51
N GLY A 392 -21.39 -19.00 -39.25
CA GLY A 392 -22.11 -19.77 -40.29
C GLY A 392 -21.44 -21.05 -40.77
N GLN A 393 -20.27 -21.42 -40.29
CA GLN A 393 -19.69 -22.75 -40.43
C GLN A 393 -19.53 -23.35 -39.04
N GLY A 394 -19.88 -24.64 -38.84
CA GLY A 394 -19.81 -25.33 -37.54
C GLY A 394 -18.45 -25.15 -36.84
N PRO A 395 -18.21 -25.71 -35.64
CA PRO A 395 -17.06 -25.42 -34.81
C PRO A 395 -15.75 -25.70 -35.56
N GLY A 396 -15.29 -24.68 -36.30
CA GLY A 396 -14.07 -24.76 -37.10
C GLY A 396 -12.84 -24.81 -36.20
N VAL A 397 -11.91 -25.69 -36.53
CA VAL A 397 -10.61 -25.75 -35.87
C VAL A 397 -9.63 -24.88 -36.68
N SER A 398 -8.97 -23.93 -36.05
CA SER A 398 -7.96 -23.11 -36.70
C SER A 398 -6.55 -23.64 -36.43
N ASP A 399 -5.67 -23.57 -37.40
CA ASP A 399 -4.23 -23.73 -37.17
C ASP A 399 -3.73 -22.49 -36.43
N VAL A 400 -3.12 -22.68 -35.28
CA VAL A 400 -2.67 -21.62 -34.38
C VAL A 400 -1.17 -21.75 -34.14
N SER A 401 -0.48 -20.63 -34.33
CA SER A 401 0.93 -20.47 -33.99
C SER A 401 1.10 -19.26 -33.08
N LEU A 402 1.77 -19.45 -31.93
CA LEU A 402 2.17 -18.37 -31.01
C LEU A 402 3.67 -18.47 -30.79
N VAL A 403 4.42 -17.49 -31.28
CA VAL A 403 5.87 -17.52 -31.34
C VAL A 403 6.44 -16.27 -30.68
N VAL A 404 7.54 -16.41 -29.96
CA VAL A 404 8.31 -15.31 -29.36
C VAL A 404 9.53 -15.00 -30.21
N HIS A 405 9.77 -13.71 -30.46
CA HIS A 405 10.89 -13.21 -31.24
C HIS A 405 11.72 -12.19 -30.44
N ASP A 406 13.01 -12.11 -30.72
CA ASP A 406 13.85 -11.03 -30.23
C ASP A 406 13.67 -9.74 -31.09
N VAL A 407 14.40 -8.68 -30.74
CA VAL A 407 14.34 -7.37 -31.45
C VAL A 407 14.86 -7.44 -32.87
N LEU A 408 15.57 -8.50 -33.25
CA LEU A 408 16.06 -8.73 -34.63
C LEU A 408 15.09 -9.60 -35.43
N GLY A 409 13.95 -9.98 -34.85
CA GLY A 409 12.95 -10.84 -35.49
C GLY A 409 13.30 -12.33 -35.47
N ARG A 410 14.34 -12.75 -34.75
CA ARG A 410 14.71 -14.17 -34.65
C ARG A 410 13.76 -14.86 -33.65
N GLU A 411 13.27 -16.03 -34.04
CA GLU A 411 12.48 -16.91 -33.20
C GLU A 411 13.32 -17.37 -31.97
N VAL A 412 12.81 -17.14 -30.75
CA VAL A 412 13.45 -17.56 -29.49
C VAL A 412 12.63 -18.59 -28.75
N ALA A 413 11.33 -18.69 -29.02
CA ALA A 413 10.48 -19.75 -28.48
C ALA A 413 9.19 -19.91 -29.30
N VAL A 414 8.74 -21.18 -29.47
CA VAL A 414 7.41 -21.52 -29.98
C VAL A 414 6.56 -21.97 -28.80
N LEU A 415 5.55 -21.18 -28.45
CA LEU A 415 4.69 -21.43 -27.29
C LEU A 415 3.48 -22.29 -27.65
N VAL A 416 2.94 -22.11 -28.85
CA VAL A 416 1.83 -22.89 -29.39
C VAL A 416 2.07 -23.13 -30.86
N ASN A 417 1.88 -24.38 -31.31
CA ASN A 417 1.87 -24.76 -32.71
C ASN A 417 0.92 -25.95 -32.88
N GLY A 418 -0.27 -25.70 -33.41
CA GLY A 418 -1.26 -26.77 -33.60
C GLY A 418 -2.69 -26.27 -33.74
N ARG A 419 -3.60 -27.22 -33.93
CA ARG A 419 -5.03 -26.93 -34.17
C ARG A 419 -5.77 -26.65 -32.87
N LYS A 420 -6.52 -25.56 -32.82
CA LYS A 420 -7.33 -25.14 -31.66
C LYS A 420 -8.79 -24.87 -32.09
N GLN A 421 -9.71 -25.21 -31.22
CA GLN A 421 -11.09 -24.81 -31.35
C GLN A 421 -11.29 -23.33 -30.98
N PRO A 422 -12.39 -22.68 -31.39
CA PRO A 422 -12.74 -21.36 -30.87
C PRO A 422 -12.79 -21.36 -29.34
N GLY A 423 -12.16 -20.36 -28.69
CA GLY A 423 -12.06 -20.29 -27.25
C GLY A 423 -10.99 -19.33 -26.78
N LYS A 424 -10.93 -19.10 -25.48
CA LYS A 424 -9.89 -18.32 -24.81
C LYS A 424 -8.82 -19.28 -24.25
N TYR A 425 -7.57 -18.96 -24.49
CA TYR A 425 -6.40 -19.76 -24.12
C TYR A 425 -5.39 -18.95 -23.38
N THR A 426 -4.66 -19.59 -22.48
CA THR A 426 -3.51 -19.02 -21.78
C THR A 426 -2.30 -19.91 -21.94
N VAL A 427 -1.11 -19.32 -22.02
CA VAL A 427 0.16 -20.03 -22.05
C VAL A 427 1.17 -19.28 -21.20
N GLN A 428 1.92 -20.02 -20.40
CA GLN A 428 3.01 -19.47 -19.62
C GLN A 428 4.28 -19.43 -20.47
N PHE A 429 5.02 -18.34 -20.37
CA PHE A 429 6.34 -18.18 -20.99
C PHE A 429 7.39 -17.98 -19.90
N ASP A 430 8.44 -18.79 -19.97
CA ASP A 430 9.62 -18.71 -19.11
C ASP A 430 10.80 -18.12 -19.89
N GLY A 431 11.21 -16.90 -19.53
CA GLY A 431 12.36 -16.19 -20.08
C GLY A 431 13.68 -16.45 -19.35
N SER A 432 13.77 -17.46 -18.45
CA SER A 432 14.97 -17.71 -17.65
C SER A 432 16.23 -17.95 -18.50
N GLY A 433 16.11 -18.53 -19.69
CA GLY A 433 17.20 -18.73 -20.65
C GLY A 433 17.57 -17.53 -21.51
N LEU A 434 16.83 -16.40 -21.40
CA LEU A 434 17.00 -15.24 -22.26
C LEU A 434 17.67 -14.08 -21.51
N ALA A 435 18.28 -13.14 -22.21
CA ALA A 435 18.83 -11.91 -21.63
C ALA A 435 17.70 -10.91 -21.27
N SER A 436 17.93 -10.03 -20.28
CA SER A 436 17.02 -8.89 -20.06
C SER A 436 16.89 -8.05 -21.33
N GLY A 437 15.68 -7.63 -21.67
CA GLY A 437 15.44 -6.88 -22.89
C GLY A 437 14.00 -6.94 -23.39
N VAL A 438 13.80 -6.35 -24.55
CA VAL A 438 12.50 -6.32 -25.24
C VAL A 438 12.37 -7.54 -26.15
N TYR A 439 11.21 -8.19 -26.08
CA TYR A 439 10.80 -9.30 -26.94
C TYR A 439 9.42 -9.03 -27.52
N PHE A 440 9.08 -9.72 -28.58
CA PHE A 440 7.77 -9.66 -29.21
C PHE A 440 7.19 -11.06 -29.29
N TYR A 441 5.90 -11.19 -29.08
CA TYR A 441 5.19 -12.43 -29.34
C TYR A 441 4.10 -12.19 -30.38
N GLN A 442 3.95 -13.14 -31.28
CA GLN A 442 3.04 -13.07 -32.42
C GLN A 442 2.10 -14.27 -32.43
N LEU A 443 0.81 -14.00 -32.49
CA LEU A 443 -0.24 -14.98 -32.71
C LEU A 443 -0.63 -14.96 -34.20
N ALA A 444 -0.62 -16.12 -34.85
CA ALA A 444 -1.22 -16.34 -36.14
C ALA A 444 -2.27 -17.42 -36.05
N ALA A 445 -3.51 -17.16 -36.46
CA ALA A 445 -4.63 -18.10 -36.38
C ALA A 445 -5.73 -17.76 -37.36
N GLY A 446 -6.14 -18.67 -38.24
CA GLY A 446 -7.27 -18.49 -39.15
C GLY A 446 -7.22 -17.23 -40.03
N GLY A 447 -6.01 -16.81 -40.45
CA GLY A 447 -5.78 -15.57 -41.21
C GLY A 447 -5.62 -14.31 -40.32
N TYR A 448 -5.86 -14.39 -39.04
CA TYR A 448 -5.57 -13.32 -38.09
C TYR A 448 -4.08 -13.35 -37.68
N VAL A 449 -3.45 -12.19 -37.67
CA VAL A 449 -2.08 -12.02 -37.16
C VAL A 449 -2.04 -10.80 -36.24
N ALA A 450 -1.52 -11.00 -35.04
CA ALA A 450 -1.30 -9.91 -34.10
C ALA A 450 0.02 -10.09 -33.36
N SER A 451 0.68 -8.99 -33.02
CA SER A 451 1.92 -8.98 -32.26
C SER A 451 1.82 -8.05 -31.06
N ARG A 452 2.49 -8.40 -29.98
CA ARG A 452 2.60 -7.61 -28.75
C ARG A 452 4.05 -7.58 -28.28
N ARG A 453 4.41 -6.50 -27.58
CA ARG A 453 5.72 -6.31 -26.97
C ARG A 453 5.70 -6.73 -25.51
N MET A 454 6.77 -7.38 -25.06
CA MET A 454 6.99 -7.69 -23.63
C MET A 454 8.43 -7.32 -23.23
N MET A 455 8.64 -7.08 -21.96
CA MET A 455 9.94 -6.68 -21.39
C MET A 455 10.34 -7.68 -20.30
N LEU A 456 11.47 -8.36 -20.52
CA LEU A 456 12.11 -9.23 -19.52
C LEU A 456 13.11 -8.40 -18.71
N VAL A 457 13.00 -8.46 -17.40
CA VAL A 457 13.92 -7.83 -16.44
C VAL A 457 14.41 -8.91 -15.49
N LYS A 458 15.72 -9.11 -15.43
CA LYS A 458 16.39 -10.03 -14.49
C LYS A 458 17.09 -9.25 -13.42
#